data_7b3ab23902e345fd351be749b5acddb6
#
_entry.id   7b3ab23902e345fd351be749b5acddb6
#
_cell.length_a   1.000
_cell.length_b   1.000
_cell.length_c   1.000
_cell.angle_alpha   90.00
_cell.angle_beta   90.00
_cell.angle_gamma   90.00
#
_symmetry.space_group_name_H-M   'P 1'
#
loop_
_entity.id
_entity.type
_entity.pdbx_description
1 polymer ?
#
loop_
_entity_poly.entity_id
_entity_poly.type
_entity_poly.pdbx_seq_one_letter_code
_entity_poly.pdbx_strand_id
1 'polypeptide(L)' 'MQVNDSISLGQVIRNRRKELAYTQKYISEITGFSMSFLSDLENGKATCEIGKTLHLMNLLGLNIKVEARG' A
#
# COMPACT_ATOMS: atom_id res chain seq x y z
N MET A 1 -5.84 9.00 -9.82
CA MET A 1 -4.46 8.62 -10.13
C MET A 1 -4.44 7.21 -10.70
N GLN A 2 -3.68 7.01 -11.76
CA GLN A 2 -3.58 5.71 -12.42
C GLN A 2 -2.36 4.95 -11.90
N VAL A 3 -2.58 3.70 -11.50
CA VAL A 3 -1.51 2.85 -10.98
C VAL A 3 -1.21 1.79 -12.03
N ASN A 4 0.04 1.73 -12.50
CA ASN A 4 0.46 0.83 -13.57
C ASN A 4 1.54 -0.17 -13.13
N ASP A 5 2.17 0.05 -11.98
CA ASP A 5 3.26 -0.80 -11.50
C ASP A 5 3.38 -0.72 -9.97
N SER A 6 4.28 -1.52 -9.43
CA SER A 6 4.49 -1.57 -7.98
C SER A 6 5.04 -0.26 -7.42
N ILE A 7 5.80 0.49 -8.22
CA ILE A 7 6.37 1.76 -7.78
C ILE A 7 5.26 2.80 -7.60
N SER A 8 4.39 2.96 -8.60
CA SER A 8 3.29 3.92 -8.51
C SER A 8 2.30 3.53 -7.41
N LEU A 9 2.04 2.23 -7.23
CA LEU A 9 1.19 1.76 -6.14
C LEU A 9 1.79 2.07 -4.78
N GLY A 10 3.08 1.84 -4.61
CA GLY A 10 3.78 2.14 -3.36
C GLY A 10 3.70 3.62 -3.01
N GLN A 11 3.80 4.49 -4.00
CA GLN A 11 3.67 5.94 -3.81
C GLN A 11 2.27 6.33 -3.34
N VAL A 12 1.24 5.75 -3.94
CA VAL A 12 -0.15 6.00 -3.54
C VAL A 12 -0.38 5.59 -2.09
N ILE A 13 0.11 4.41 -1.71
CA ILE A 13 -0.03 3.90 -0.35
C ILE A 13 0.70 4.81 0.64
N ARG A 14 1.94 5.18 0.33
CA ARG A 14 2.72 6.08 1.19
C ARG A 14 2.02 7.43 1.37
N ASN A 15 1.58 8.03 0.28
CA ASN A 15 0.93 9.34 0.32
C ASN A 15 -0.35 9.29 1.14
N ARG A 16 -1.16 8.24 0.95
CA ARG A 16 -2.39 8.07 1.71
C ARG A 16 -2.12 7.88 3.20
N ARG A 17 -1.11 7.07 3.54
CA ARG A 17 -0.71 6.89 4.93
C ARG A 17 -0.36 8.23 5.57
N LYS A 18 0.41 9.05 4.86
CA LYS A 18 0.81 10.38 5.36
C LYS A 18 -0.36 11.33 5.48
N GLU A 19 -1.29 11.31 4.52
CA GLU A 19 -2.52 12.10 4.61
C GLU A 19 -3.30 11.80 5.89
N LEU A 20 -3.32 10.53 6.30
CA LEU A 20 -4.00 10.09 7.50
C LEU A 20 -3.16 10.30 8.77
N ALA A 21 -1.96 10.85 8.62
CA ALA A 21 -1.01 11.07 9.72
C ALA A 21 -0.58 9.78 10.44
N TYR A 22 -0.58 8.66 9.73
CA TYR A 22 -0.12 7.38 10.29
C TYR A 22 1.37 7.19 10.01
N THR A 23 2.09 6.68 11.01
CA THR A 23 3.48 6.25 10.82
C THR A 23 3.52 4.80 10.36
N GLN A 24 4.63 4.37 9.76
CA GLN A 24 4.83 2.95 9.46
C GLN A 24 4.76 2.10 10.74
N LYS A 25 5.33 2.62 11.82
CA LYS A 25 5.30 1.93 13.12
C LYS A 25 3.88 1.69 13.60
N TYR A 26 3.01 2.69 13.51
CA TYR A 26 1.61 2.55 13.88
C TYR A 26 0.91 1.49 13.05
N ILE A 27 1.11 1.53 11.72
CA ILE A 27 0.53 0.53 10.83
C ILE A 27 1.05 -0.86 11.16
N SER A 28 2.34 -0.99 11.44
CA SER A 28 2.93 -2.27 11.85
C SER A 28 2.27 -2.81 13.11
N GLU A 29 2.02 -1.96 14.08
CA GLU A 29 1.40 -2.35 15.36
C GLU A 29 -0.04 -2.85 15.19
N ILE A 30 -0.83 -2.18 14.37
CA ILE A 30 -2.25 -2.54 14.20
C ILE A 30 -2.49 -3.69 13.23
N THR A 31 -1.57 -3.94 12.31
CA THR A 31 -1.72 -5.00 11.31
C THR A 31 -0.90 -6.25 11.62
N GLY A 32 0.15 -6.12 12.40
CA GLY A 32 1.15 -7.17 12.56
C GLY A 32 2.13 -7.28 11.40
N PHE A 33 2.02 -6.44 10.38
CA PHE A 33 2.97 -6.42 9.27
C PHE A 33 4.30 -5.84 9.72
N SER A 34 5.41 -6.41 9.25
CA SER A 34 6.73 -5.90 9.61
C SER A 34 6.96 -4.52 9.00
N MET A 35 7.78 -3.72 9.66
CA MET A 35 8.18 -2.42 9.09
C MET A 35 8.97 -2.61 7.81
N SER A 36 9.71 -3.71 7.70
CA SER A 36 10.44 -4.06 6.49
C SER A 36 9.48 -4.28 5.32
N PHE A 37 8.38 -5.00 5.52
CA PHE A 37 7.35 -5.18 4.49
C PHE A 37 6.75 -3.84 4.08
N LEU A 38 6.39 -3.00 5.04
CA LEU A 38 5.77 -1.70 4.75
C LEU A 38 6.73 -0.80 3.97
N SER A 39 8.00 -0.78 4.36
CA SER A 39 9.03 -0.01 3.66
C SER A 39 9.22 -0.50 2.23
N ASP A 40 9.33 -1.82 2.04
CA ASP A 40 9.47 -2.43 0.72
C ASP A 40 8.30 -2.09 -0.18
N LEU A 41 7.07 -2.21 0.35
CA LEU A 41 5.85 -1.92 -0.38
C LEU A 41 5.82 -0.45 -0.84
N GLU A 42 6.10 0.48 0.07
CA GLU A 42 6.08 1.92 -0.24
C GLU A 42 7.19 2.31 -1.21
N ASN A 43 8.29 1.56 -1.23
CA ASN A 43 9.39 1.76 -2.17
C ASN A 43 9.21 1.03 -3.50
N GLY A 44 8.10 0.33 -3.67
CA GLY A 44 7.75 -0.27 -4.94
C GLY A 44 8.34 -1.64 -5.22
N LYS A 45 8.68 -2.41 -4.18
CA LYS A 45 9.21 -3.75 -4.36
C LYS A 45 8.20 -4.64 -5.10
N ALA A 46 8.63 -5.24 -6.19
CA ALA A 46 7.74 -6.00 -7.08
C ALA A 46 7.23 -7.32 -6.48
N THR A 47 7.91 -7.84 -5.47
CA THR A 47 7.61 -9.16 -4.90
C THR A 47 6.83 -9.12 -3.59
N CYS A 48 6.19 -8.00 -3.28
CA CYS A 48 5.35 -7.90 -2.08
C CYS A 48 4.11 -8.80 -2.21
N GLU A 49 3.69 -9.40 -1.10
CA GLU A 49 2.50 -10.25 -1.08
C GLU A 49 1.25 -9.42 -1.39
N ILE A 50 0.52 -9.84 -2.42
CA ILE A 50 -0.66 -9.08 -2.88
C ILE A 50 -1.77 -9.07 -1.84
N GLY A 51 -1.98 -10.17 -1.13
CA GLY A 51 -3.02 -10.25 -0.10
C GLY A 51 -2.82 -9.24 1.02
N LYS A 52 -1.60 -9.12 1.51
CA LYS A 52 -1.25 -8.13 2.54
C LYS A 52 -1.39 -6.71 2.00
N THR A 53 -0.99 -6.51 0.75
CA THR A 53 -1.08 -5.21 0.09
C THR A 53 -2.53 -4.75 -0.01
N LEU A 54 -3.43 -5.63 -0.46
CA LEU A 54 -4.85 -5.33 -0.55
C LEU A 54 -5.47 -5.04 0.82
N HIS A 55 -5.09 -5.82 1.83
CA HIS A 55 -5.56 -5.60 3.19
C HIS A 55 -5.16 -4.21 3.70
N LEU A 56 -3.91 -3.83 3.48
CA LEU A 56 -3.43 -2.51 3.88
C LEU A 56 -4.17 -1.40 3.14
N MET A 57 -4.42 -1.56 1.85
CA MET A 57 -5.15 -0.57 1.07
C MET A 57 -6.56 -0.38 1.60
N ASN A 58 -7.25 -1.46 1.94
CA ASN A 58 -8.58 -1.38 2.57
C ASN A 58 -8.53 -0.63 3.89
N LEU A 59 -7.52 -0.90 4.70
CA LEU A 59 -7.33 -0.22 5.98
C LEU A 59 -7.14 1.29 5.81
N LEU A 60 -6.42 1.68 4.76
CA LEU A 60 -6.15 3.09 4.45
C LEU A 60 -7.31 3.77 3.70
N GLY A 61 -8.39 3.07 3.45
CA GLY A 61 -9.55 3.63 2.73
C GLY A 61 -9.29 3.83 1.24
N LEU A 62 -8.37 3.05 0.67
CA LEU A 62 -8.10 3.07 -0.76
C LEU A 62 -8.96 2.04 -1.48
N ASN A 63 -9.66 2.47 -2.51
CA ASN A 63 -10.46 1.58 -3.34
C ASN A 63 -9.69 1.17 -4.58
N ILE A 64 -9.76 -0.12 -4.90
CA ILE A 64 -9.20 -0.64 -6.15
C ILE A 64 -10.33 -0.92 -7.11
N LYS A 65 -10.16 -0.46 -8.32
CA LYS A 65 -11.08 -0.75 -9.42
C LYS A 65 -10.29 -1.37 -10.56
N VAL A 66 -10.75 -2.51 -11.03
CA VAL A 66 -10.09 -3.24 -12.12
C VAL A 66 -11.05 -3.28 -13.30
N GLU A 67 -10.60 -2.80 -14.45
CA GLU A 67 -11.41 -2.73 -15.66
C GLU A 67 -10.66 -3.34 -16.83
N ALA A 68 -11.38 -4.06 -17.66
CA ALA A 68 -10.82 -4.54 -18.92
C ALA A 68 -10.67 -3.35 -19.88
N ARG A 69 -9.64 -3.39 -20.71
CA ARG A 69 -9.46 -2.42 -21.78
C ARG A 69 -10.27 -2.89 -23.00
N GLY A 70 -11.16 -2.12 -23.38
CA GLY A 70 -11.91 -2.37 -24.60
C GLY A 70 -12.81 -3.58 -24.59
#